data_6d44af14adeeb43332b42f7aaa0ebb8b
#
_entry.id   6d44af14adeeb43332b42f7aaa0ebb8b
#
_cell.length_a   1.000
_cell.length_b   1.000
_cell.length_c   1.000
_cell.angle_alpha   90.00
_cell.angle_beta   90.00
_cell.angle_gamma   90.00
#
_symmetry.space_group_name_H-M   'P 1'
#
loop_
_entity.id
_entity.type
_entity.pdbx_description
1 polymer ?
#
loop_
_entity_poly.entity_id
_entity_poly.type
_entity_poly.pdbx_seq_one_letter_code
_entity_poly.pdbx_strand_id
1 'polypeptide(L)'
;MAKKILTLIKLQIPGGQANPAPPVGPALGQHGVNIMEFCKAFNAQTADQNGRITPVEITVYEDRSFSFITKTPPAAVLIKEALRLEKGSAEPNKDKVGRLTRAQVRQIAETKLQDLNARDVDHAALIIAGTARSMGVDVEL
;
A
#
# COMPACT_ATOMS: atom_id res chain seq x y z
N MET A 1 22.51 3.32 -20.71
CA MET A 1 21.49 2.57 -21.45
C MET A 1 20.43 2.03 -20.52
N ALA A 2 19.19 2.09 -20.95
CA ALA A 2 18.09 1.52 -20.17
C ALA A 2 18.22 -0.01 -20.17
N LYS A 3 18.15 -0.61 -18.99
CA LYS A 3 18.14 -2.06 -18.85
C LYS A 3 16.77 -2.60 -19.25
N LYS A 4 16.76 -3.80 -19.84
CA LYS A 4 15.50 -4.45 -20.14
C LYS A 4 14.83 -4.92 -18.86
N ILE A 5 13.55 -4.64 -18.73
CA ILE A 5 12.74 -5.07 -17.59
C ILE A 5 12.33 -6.51 -17.81
N LEU A 6 12.72 -7.38 -16.88
CA LEU A 6 12.31 -8.78 -16.91
C LEU A 6 10.90 -8.93 -16.38
N THR A 7 10.59 -8.31 -15.23
CA THR A 7 9.27 -8.38 -14.61
C THR A 7 9.09 -7.28 -13.59
N LEU A 8 7.83 -7.04 -13.23
CA LEU A 8 7.44 -6.17 -12.13
C LEU A 8 6.82 -7.02 -11.02
N ILE A 9 7.23 -6.75 -9.78
CA ILE A 9 6.69 -7.45 -8.60
C ILE A 9 6.06 -6.41 -7.70
N LYS A 10 4.82 -6.65 -7.28
CA LYS A 10 4.09 -5.76 -6.36
C LYS A 10 3.85 -6.48 -5.06
N LEU A 11 4.31 -5.90 -3.96
CA LEU A 11 4.21 -6.49 -2.63
C LEU A 11 3.70 -5.45 -1.64
N GLN A 12 3.11 -5.93 -0.56
CA GLN A 12 2.74 -5.10 0.59
C GLN A 12 3.51 -5.63 1.80
N ILE A 13 4.41 -4.82 2.31
CA ILE A 13 5.32 -5.22 3.39
C ILE A 13 5.24 -4.19 4.52
N PRO A 14 5.17 -4.62 5.79
CA PRO A 14 5.25 -3.67 6.91
C PRO A 14 6.56 -2.87 6.85
N GLY A 15 6.47 -1.55 7.00
CA GLY A 15 7.63 -0.67 6.94
C GLY A 15 8.67 -1.05 7.98
N GLY A 16 9.93 -1.11 7.56
CA GLY A 16 11.04 -1.48 8.42
C GLY A 16 11.11 -2.95 8.82
N GLN A 17 10.22 -3.79 8.30
CA GLN A 17 10.10 -5.19 8.72
C GLN A 17 10.23 -6.18 7.56
N ALA A 18 10.85 -5.79 6.45
CA ALA A 18 11.09 -6.72 5.36
C ALA A 18 12.12 -7.77 5.77
N ASN A 19 11.82 -9.02 5.47
CA ASN A 19 12.71 -10.14 5.77
C ASN A 19 12.60 -11.21 4.66
N PRO A 20 13.50 -12.21 4.63
CA PRO A 20 13.47 -13.25 3.60
C PRO A 20 12.30 -14.22 3.70
N ALA A 21 11.53 -14.17 4.78
CA ALA A 21 10.36 -15.02 4.95
C ALA A 21 9.23 -14.62 3.96
N PRO A 22 8.27 -15.52 3.67
CA PRO A 22 7.13 -15.16 2.84
C PRO A 22 6.44 -13.89 3.34
N PRO A 23 5.93 -13.01 2.45
CA PRO A 23 5.83 -13.20 0.99
C PRO A 23 7.04 -12.72 0.19
N VAL A 24 8.05 -12.12 0.83
CA VAL A 24 9.16 -11.48 0.14
C VAL A 24 10.09 -12.50 -0.52
N GLY A 25 10.48 -13.52 0.24
CA GLY A 25 11.43 -14.54 -0.22
C GLY A 25 10.99 -15.23 -1.50
N PRO A 26 9.82 -15.90 -1.51
CA PRO A 26 9.36 -16.58 -2.71
C PRO A 26 9.16 -15.66 -3.90
N ALA A 27 8.64 -14.45 -3.69
CA ALA A 27 8.38 -13.51 -4.78
C ALA A 27 9.67 -13.07 -5.48
N LEU A 28 10.72 -12.78 -4.72
CA LEU A 28 11.99 -12.33 -5.27
C LEU A 28 12.88 -13.50 -5.69
N GLY A 29 12.83 -14.60 -4.96
CA GLY A 29 13.66 -15.77 -5.25
C GLY A 29 13.38 -16.39 -6.62
N GLN A 30 12.14 -16.38 -7.07
CA GLN A 30 11.74 -16.87 -8.39
C GLN A 30 12.44 -16.13 -9.53
N HIS A 31 12.82 -14.89 -9.31
CA HIS A 31 13.43 -14.03 -10.33
C HIS A 31 14.93 -13.86 -10.13
N GLY A 32 15.51 -14.54 -9.15
CA GLY A 32 16.95 -14.51 -8.92
C GLY A 32 17.46 -13.20 -8.31
N VAL A 33 16.60 -12.43 -7.69
CA VAL A 33 16.95 -11.16 -7.05
C VAL A 33 17.58 -11.41 -5.68
N ASN A 34 18.56 -10.58 -5.30
CA ASN A 34 19.17 -10.66 -3.98
C ASN A 34 18.20 -10.16 -2.91
N ILE A 35 17.60 -11.11 -2.19
CA ILE A 35 16.56 -10.85 -1.20
C ILE A 35 17.08 -10.00 -0.04
N MET A 36 18.28 -10.30 0.46
CA MET A 36 18.86 -9.58 1.60
C MET A 36 19.16 -8.13 1.27
N GLU A 37 19.66 -7.88 0.08
CA GLU A 37 19.93 -6.52 -0.39
C GLU A 37 18.65 -5.70 -0.48
N PHE A 38 17.60 -6.29 -1.02
CA PHE A 38 16.28 -5.66 -1.07
C PHE A 38 15.75 -5.35 0.34
N CYS A 39 15.82 -6.32 1.24
CA CYS A 39 15.34 -6.14 2.61
C CYS A 39 16.06 -5.00 3.33
N LYS A 40 17.37 -4.92 3.19
CA LYS A 40 18.16 -3.84 3.79
C LYS A 40 17.78 -2.47 3.22
N ALA A 41 17.68 -2.36 1.91
CA ALA A 41 17.32 -1.11 1.24
C ALA A 41 15.90 -0.67 1.62
N PHE A 42 14.94 -1.59 1.59
CA PHE A 42 13.55 -1.30 1.95
C PHE A 42 13.43 -0.85 3.41
N ASN A 43 14.07 -1.57 4.32
CA ASN A 43 14.02 -1.25 5.74
C ASN A 43 14.65 0.13 6.02
N ALA A 44 15.72 0.48 5.32
CA ALA A 44 16.34 1.79 5.45
C ALA A 44 15.40 2.91 4.97
N GLN A 45 14.71 2.71 3.86
CA GLN A 45 13.80 3.71 3.31
C GLN A 45 12.50 3.85 4.12
N THR A 46 12.06 2.79 4.77
CA THR A 46 10.78 2.77 5.49
C THR A 46 10.95 2.78 7.00
N ALA A 47 12.12 3.13 7.52
CA ALA A 47 12.38 3.13 8.96
C ALA A 47 11.43 4.06 9.74
N ASP A 48 11.03 5.17 9.13
CA ASP A 48 10.09 6.14 9.71
C ASP A 48 8.63 5.69 9.62
N GLN A 49 8.34 4.64 8.84
CA GLN A 49 6.99 4.07 8.66
C GLN A 49 6.86 2.72 9.35
N ASN A 50 7.60 2.52 10.42
CA ASN A 50 7.68 1.24 11.11
C ASN A 50 6.29 0.73 11.53
N GLY A 51 5.98 -0.51 11.13
CA GLY A 51 4.72 -1.15 11.44
C GLY A 51 3.56 -0.83 10.50
N ARG A 52 3.69 0.17 9.63
CA ARG A 52 2.69 0.47 8.61
C ARG A 52 2.91 -0.38 7.37
N ILE A 53 1.82 -0.92 6.82
CA ILE A 53 1.90 -1.67 5.57
C ILE A 53 2.22 -0.69 4.44
N THR A 54 3.37 -0.92 3.79
CA THR A 54 3.84 -0.06 2.69
C THR A 54 3.82 -0.85 1.41
N PRO A 55 3.05 -0.45 0.39
CA PRO A 55 3.12 -1.07 -0.92
C PRO A 55 4.48 -0.77 -1.56
N VAL A 56 5.06 -1.77 -2.17
CA VAL A 56 6.31 -1.62 -2.90
C VAL A 56 6.17 -2.22 -4.27
N GLU A 57 6.68 -1.52 -5.26
CA GLU A 57 6.73 -1.99 -6.64
C GLU A 57 8.18 -2.18 -7.02
N ILE A 58 8.57 -3.42 -7.28
CA ILE A 58 9.94 -3.82 -7.59
C ILE A 58 10.07 -4.09 -9.08
N THR A 59 10.99 -3.42 -9.74
CA THR A 59 11.31 -3.67 -11.15
C THR A 59 12.56 -4.53 -11.20
N VAL A 60 12.42 -5.73 -11.76
CA VAL A 60 13.54 -6.67 -11.94
C VAL A 60 14.03 -6.58 -13.38
N TYR A 61 15.35 -6.44 -13.56
CA TYR A 61 15.98 -6.32 -14.85
C TYR A 61 16.62 -7.65 -15.27
N GLU A 62 16.92 -7.79 -16.56
CA GLU A 62 17.50 -9.03 -17.12
C GLU A 62 18.84 -9.42 -16.50
N ASP A 63 19.62 -8.45 -16.04
CA ASP A 63 20.90 -8.71 -15.37
C ASP A 63 20.77 -9.08 -13.89
N ARG A 64 19.54 -9.33 -13.43
CA ARG A 64 19.17 -9.64 -12.04
C ARG A 64 19.34 -8.48 -11.08
N SER A 65 19.62 -7.30 -11.57
CA SER A 65 19.52 -6.09 -10.73
C SER A 65 18.07 -5.71 -10.55
N PHE A 66 17.80 -4.86 -9.58
CA PHE A 66 16.45 -4.41 -9.30
C PHE A 66 16.43 -2.95 -8.88
N SER A 67 15.30 -2.32 -9.11
CA SER A 67 14.97 -1.03 -8.49
C SER A 67 13.59 -1.16 -7.87
N PHE A 68 13.29 -0.33 -6.89
CA PHE A 68 11.97 -0.35 -6.27
C PHE A 68 11.53 1.04 -5.88
N ILE A 69 10.22 1.23 -5.85
CA ILE A 69 9.59 2.44 -5.33
C ILE A 69 8.60 2.04 -4.25
N THR A 70 8.52 2.85 -3.20
CA THR A 70 7.53 2.68 -2.15
C THR A 70 6.39 3.66 -2.38
N LYS A 71 5.18 3.26 -2.05
CA LYS A 71 3.99 4.09 -2.17
C LYS A 71 3.42 4.36 -0.79
N THR A 72 2.43 5.25 -0.72
CA THR A 72 1.71 5.49 0.52
C THR A 72 0.93 4.23 0.92
N PRO A 73 0.60 4.07 2.22
CA PRO A 73 -0.16 2.90 2.67
C PRO A 73 -1.43 2.71 1.85
N PRO A 74 -1.90 1.45 1.67
CA PRO A 74 -3.15 1.20 0.94
C PRO A 74 -4.32 1.94 1.57
N ALA A 75 -5.27 2.38 0.74
CA ALA A 75 -6.46 3.10 1.23
C ALA A 75 -7.20 2.31 2.30
N ALA A 76 -7.33 1.00 2.11
CA ALA A 76 -7.98 0.13 3.10
C ALA A 76 -7.29 0.17 4.46
N VAL A 77 -5.96 0.19 4.49
CA VAL A 77 -5.19 0.27 5.72
C VAL A 77 -5.41 1.62 6.41
N LEU A 78 -5.39 2.70 5.64
CA LEU A 78 -5.63 4.04 6.18
C LEU A 78 -7.03 4.19 6.78
N ILE A 79 -8.04 3.61 6.13
CA ILE A 79 -9.41 3.61 6.61
C ILE A 79 -9.53 2.84 7.93
N LYS A 80 -8.95 1.65 7.99
CA LYS A 80 -8.95 0.84 9.22
C LYS A 80 -8.25 1.56 10.37
N GLU A 81 -7.14 2.20 10.09
CA GLU A 81 -6.38 2.96 11.06
C GLU A 81 -7.17 4.14 11.60
N ALA A 82 -7.84 4.89 10.73
CA ALA A 82 -8.67 6.04 11.11
C ALA A 82 -9.83 5.66 12.02
N LEU A 83 -10.42 4.48 11.80
CA LEU A 83 -11.56 3.98 12.58
C LEU A 83 -11.14 3.00 13.67
N ARG A 84 -9.85 2.69 13.79
CA ARG A 84 -9.30 1.71 14.72
C ARG A 84 -9.94 0.33 14.56
N LEU A 85 -10.18 -0.06 13.31
CA LEU A 85 -10.74 -1.37 12.97
C LEU A 85 -9.61 -2.34 12.66
N GLU A 86 -9.78 -3.60 13.11
CA GLU A 86 -8.85 -4.67 12.75
C GLU A 86 -9.17 -5.25 11.37
N LYS A 87 -10.46 -5.30 11.04
CA LYS A 87 -10.93 -5.93 9.82
C LYS A 87 -12.17 -5.23 9.27
N GLY A 88 -12.30 -5.20 7.95
CA GLY A 88 -13.50 -4.72 7.28
C GLY A 88 -14.65 -5.73 7.39
N SER A 89 -15.81 -5.36 6.85
CA SER A 89 -16.99 -6.21 6.88
C SER A 89 -16.85 -7.37 5.88
N ALA A 90 -17.31 -8.56 6.28
CA ALA A 90 -17.46 -9.70 5.40
C ALA A 90 -18.65 -9.54 4.44
N GLU A 91 -19.67 -8.77 4.84
CA GLU A 91 -20.86 -8.48 4.04
C GLU A 91 -21.08 -6.96 3.97
N PRO A 92 -20.27 -6.23 3.15
CA PRO A 92 -20.31 -4.75 3.15
C PRO A 92 -21.67 -4.15 2.79
N ASN A 93 -22.49 -4.87 2.06
CA ASN A 93 -23.83 -4.40 1.68
C ASN A 93 -24.80 -4.39 2.85
N LYS A 94 -24.61 -5.31 3.81
CA LYS A 94 -25.54 -5.56 4.90
C LYS A 94 -25.00 -5.10 6.24
N ASP A 95 -23.75 -5.46 6.52
CA ASP A 95 -23.11 -5.20 7.81
C ASP A 95 -22.15 -4.02 7.67
N LYS A 96 -22.47 -2.91 8.31
CA LYS A 96 -21.59 -1.74 8.37
C LYS A 96 -20.78 -1.80 9.65
N VAL A 97 -19.47 -1.65 9.53
CA VAL A 97 -18.54 -1.76 10.67
C VAL A 97 -18.04 -0.43 11.18
N GLY A 98 -18.34 0.66 10.47
CA GLY A 98 -17.91 1.98 10.90
C GLY A 98 -18.44 3.07 9.99
N ARG A 99 -18.06 4.32 10.31
CA ARG A 99 -18.44 5.48 9.54
C ARG A 99 -17.28 6.48 9.53
N LEU A 100 -16.93 6.96 8.37
CA LEU A 100 -15.92 7.99 8.19
C LEU A 100 -16.59 9.37 8.13
N THR A 101 -16.06 10.32 8.90
CA THR A 101 -16.47 11.70 8.79
C THR A 101 -15.83 12.33 7.57
N ARG A 102 -16.38 13.43 7.09
CA ARG A 102 -15.84 14.19 5.96
C ARG A 102 -14.37 14.57 6.18
N ALA A 103 -14.04 15.02 7.39
CA ALA A 103 -12.69 15.40 7.75
C ALA A 103 -11.71 14.22 7.66
N GLN A 104 -12.12 13.03 8.13
CA GLN A 104 -11.29 11.81 8.04
C GLN A 104 -11.06 11.40 6.61
N VAL A 105 -12.10 11.44 5.77
CA VAL A 105 -11.97 11.09 4.34
C VAL A 105 -11.00 12.04 3.64
N ARG A 106 -11.10 13.34 3.92
CA ARG A 106 -10.21 14.33 3.31
C ARG A 106 -8.77 14.13 3.75
N GLN A 107 -8.54 13.82 5.02
CA GLN A 107 -7.21 13.56 5.55
C GLN A 107 -6.56 12.35 4.85
N ILE A 108 -7.31 11.27 4.68
CA ILE A 108 -6.84 10.07 3.96
C ILE A 108 -6.54 10.43 2.51
N ALA A 109 -7.43 11.19 1.87
CA ALA A 109 -7.28 11.61 0.49
C ALA A 109 -6.00 12.45 0.29
N GLU A 110 -5.74 13.37 1.20
CA GLU A 110 -4.52 14.21 1.15
C GLU A 110 -3.27 13.36 1.29
N THR A 111 -3.26 12.40 2.21
CA THR A 111 -2.13 11.50 2.42
C THR A 111 -1.81 10.69 1.17
N LYS A 112 -2.84 10.25 0.46
CA LYS A 112 -2.68 9.36 -0.69
C LYS A 112 -2.69 10.08 -2.05
N LEU A 113 -2.89 11.39 -2.06
CA LEU A 113 -3.07 12.17 -3.29
C LEU A 113 -1.93 11.95 -4.31
N GLN A 114 -0.71 11.82 -3.83
CA GLN A 114 0.46 11.63 -4.69
C GLN A 114 0.42 10.32 -5.50
N ASP A 115 -0.31 9.31 -5.00
CA ASP A 115 -0.42 8.00 -5.65
C ASP A 115 -1.70 7.86 -6.47
N LEU A 116 -2.63 8.81 -6.35
CA LEU A 116 -3.91 8.76 -7.03
C LEU A 116 -3.88 9.60 -8.31
N ASN A 117 -4.71 9.23 -9.26
CA ASN A 117 -4.90 10.00 -10.48
C ASN A 117 -5.99 11.07 -10.32
N ALA A 118 -6.24 11.50 -9.09
CA ALA A 118 -7.24 12.51 -8.78
C ALA A 118 -6.73 13.91 -9.13
N ARG A 119 -7.65 14.77 -9.58
CA ARG A 119 -7.33 16.15 -9.92
C ARG A 119 -7.11 17.04 -8.70
N ASP A 120 -7.85 16.75 -7.62
CA ASP A 120 -7.80 17.52 -6.38
C ASP A 120 -8.21 16.63 -5.20
N VAL A 121 -8.19 17.20 -4.01
CA VAL A 121 -8.53 16.49 -2.77
C VAL A 121 -9.99 16.01 -2.77
N ASP A 122 -10.91 16.80 -3.31
CA ASP A 122 -12.31 16.41 -3.38
C ASP A 122 -12.53 15.20 -4.27
N HIS A 123 -11.86 15.14 -5.41
CA HIS A 123 -11.89 13.98 -6.30
C HIS A 123 -11.26 12.76 -5.63
N ALA A 124 -10.13 12.96 -4.95
CA ALA A 124 -9.48 11.89 -4.19
C ALA A 124 -10.39 11.36 -3.07
N ALA A 125 -11.14 12.24 -2.41
CA ALA A 125 -12.09 11.85 -1.37
C ALA A 125 -13.17 10.92 -1.92
N LEU A 126 -13.64 11.13 -3.14
CA LEU A 126 -14.62 10.25 -3.78
C LEU A 126 -14.03 8.84 -4.02
N ILE A 127 -12.76 8.76 -4.41
CA ILE A 127 -12.06 7.48 -4.60
C ILE A 127 -11.96 6.73 -3.28
N ILE A 128 -11.56 7.42 -2.22
CA ILE A 128 -11.45 6.84 -0.87
C ILE A 128 -12.83 6.39 -0.37
N ALA A 129 -13.87 7.19 -0.61
CA ALA A 129 -15.24 6.85 -0.24
C ALA A 129 -15.70 5.54 -0.88
N GLY A 130 -15.37 5.34 -2.16
CA GLY A 130 -15.69 4.09 -2.85
C GLY A 130 -15.01 2.88 -2.21
N THR A 131 -13.73 3.01 -1.86
CA THR A 131 -12.99 1.96 -1.16
C THR A 131 -13.61 1.67 0.22
N ALA A 132 -13.97 2.71 0.97
CA ALA A 132 -14.60 2.56 2.29
C ALA A 132 -15.93 1.81 2.19
N ARG A 133 -16.75 2.14 1.21
CA ARG A 133 -18.03 1.44 0.99
C ARG A 133 -17.82 -0.03 0.69
N SER A 134 -16.78 -0.37 -0.07
CA SER A 134 -16.44 -1.78 -0.35
C SER A 134 -16.01 -2.55 0.89
N MET A 135 -15.61 -1.86 1.94
CA MET A 135 -15.21 -2.43 3.23
C MET A 135 -16.34 -2.48 4.25
N GLY A 136 -17.52 -1.98 3.90
CA GLY A 136 -18.63 -1.89 4.84
C GLY A 136 -18.54 -0.67 5.75
N VAL A 137 -17.94 0.39 5.28
CA VAL A 137 -17.80 1.65 6.03
C VAL A 137 -18.64 2.72 5.34
N ASP A 138 -19.53 3.36 6.10
CA ASP A 138 -20.29 4.50 5.61
C ASP A 138 -19.42 5.75 5.60
N VAL A 139 -19.70 6.65 4.66
CA VAL A 139 -18.90 7.85 4.45
C VAL A 139 -19.79 9.08 4.42
N GLU A 140 -19.41 10.11 5.15
CA GLU A 140 -20.01 11.43 5.06
C GLU A 140 -19.29 12.26 4.02
N LEU A 141 -19.99 12.70 2.98
CA LEU A 141 -19.43 13.58 1.96
C LEU A 141 -20.17 14.90 1.88
#